data_1718974a5f62f2820d216f6bcfd80c0a
#
_entry.id   1718974a5f62f2820d216f6bcfd80c0a
#
_cell.length_a   1.000
_cell.length_b   1.000
_cell.length_c   1.000
_cell.angle_alpha   90.00
_cell.angle_beta   90.00
_cell.angle_gamma   90.00
#
_symmetry.space_group_name_H-M   'P 1'
#
loop_
_entity.id
_entity.type
_entity.pdbx_description
1 polymer ?
#
loop_
_entity_poly.entity_id
_entity_poly.type
_entity_poly.pdbx_seq_one_letter_code
_entity_poly.pdbx_strand_id
1 'polypeptide(L)'
;MRRTARALQAGLLALALAALAVPAAINAAPAFIAPPSPPAPVIPAAQLPPASLAPMGVAASPKADAAQPDPARLAALLNPILTSDAGSLTGQVLDAATGAVLYDRRATAAAVPASNLKLFTAVSALKNLGADTRLQTSVLRGSEPGTLVLRAGGDVLLGAGDSAPGAVNGHAGLTSLAQQTVAALGGSAGGGVRLLLDDSVFTGAALNPEWDTGDVTAGEIAPVFPLATNSAMPDLKGGSRPQDSALAAAQLFASILGKLGVPVQGAVGRVAAGDPAATEQLAAVASATVAEQVAYMLQNSDNFLAEVLARLAATGQQRPGSSAAATAVTLATVKSLGVDVTGLTLADSSGLAMANQVSAAQFAQLVKLIVTGDDANIRRAIDGFPVAGLSGTLESRYDTAETAAGSGLVRAKTGTLNVVKTLSGFVLDADGRLLVFSFMGNNFSGGSAVAQPLLDQAAATLAGCGCR
;
A
#
# COMPACT_ATOMS: atom_id res chain seq x y z
N MET A 1 0.10 -84.27 -34.62
CA MET A 1 -0.30 -82.86 -34.95
C MET A 1 -1.17 -82.18 -33.88
N ARG A 2 -2.16 -82.76 -33.22
CA ARG A 2 -3.00 -82.02 -32.23
C ARG A 2 -2.31 -81.68 -30.88
N ARG A 3 -1.26 -82.46 -30.47
CA ARG A 3 -0.52 -82.17 -29.22
C ARG A 3 0.48 -81.02 -29.35
N THR A 4 1.10 -80.89 -30.51
CA THR A 4 2.04 -79.79 -30.81
C THR A 4 1.35 -78.43 -30.96
N ALA A 5 0.14 -78.43 -31.57
CA ALA A 5 -0.67 -77.22 -31.68
C ALA A 5 -1.13 -76.62 -30.32
N ARG A 6 -1.51 -77.55 -29.38
CA ARG A 6 -1.91 -77.16 -28.03
C ARG A 6 -0.74 -76.62 -27.18
N ALA A 7 0.46 -77.19 -27.36
CA ALA A 7 1.64 -76.74 -26.70
C ALA A 7 2.07 -75.33 -27.21
N LEU A 8 1.93 -75.10 -28.53
CA LEU A 8 2.18 -73.77 -29.11
C LEU A 8 1.18 -72.71 -28.65
N GLN A 9 -0.11 -73.07 -28.58
CA GLN A 9 -1.14 -72.19 -28.07
C GLN A 9 -0.95 -71.86 -26.59
N ALA A 10 -0.59 -72.83 -25.75
CA ALA A 10 -0.29 -72.60 -24.35
C ALA A 10 0.95 -71.71 -24.16
N GLY A 11 2.00 -71.87 -24.98
CA GLY A 11 3.18 -71.05 -24.97
C GLY A 11 2.90 -69.57 -25.37
N LEU A 12 2.10 -69.38 -26.41
CA LEU A 12 1.69 -68.04 -26.88
C LEU A 12 0.79 -67.35 -25.82
N LEU A 13 -0.09 -68.09 -25.17
CA LEU A 13 -0.94 -67.54 -24.11
C LEU A 13 -0.12 -67.14 -22.89
N ALA A 14 0.87 -67.96 -22.50
CA ALA A 14 1.78 -67.62 -21.39
C ALA A 14 2.65 -66.40 -21.71
N LEU A 15 3.14 -66.26 -22.98
CA LEU A 15 3.85 -65.09 -23.43
C LEU A 15 2.98 -63.83 -23.45
N ALA A 16 1.74 -63.93 -23.89
CA ALA A 16 0.80 -62.81 -23.87
C ALA A 16 0.43 -62.40 -22.46
N LEU A 17 0.24 -63.34 -21.53
CA LEU A 17 0.00 -63.03 -20.13
C LEU A 17 1.20 -62.40 -19.45
N ALA A 18 2.42 -62.85 -19.77
CA ALA A 18 3.65 -62.24 -19.25
C ALA A 18 3.85 -60.83 -19.81
N ALA A 19 3.54 -60.61 -21.12
CA ALA A 19 3.63 -59.30 -21.74
C ALA A 19 2.64 -58.25 -21.16
N LEU A 20 1.52 -58.70 -20.59
CA LEU A 20 0.56 -57.86 -19.88
C LEU A 20 0.88 -57.72 -18.39
N ALA A 21 1.30 -58.81 -17.75
CA ALA A 21 1.58 -58.81 -16.30
C ALA A 21 2.84 -58.04 -15.92
N VAL A 22 3.90 -58.06 -16.74
CA VAL A 22 5.16 -57.36 -16.46
C VAL A 22 5.01 -55.84 -16.46
N PRO A 23 4.38 -55.22 -17.47
CA PRO A 23 4.13 -53.76 -17.43
C PRO A 23 3.16 -53.38 -16.29
N ALA A 24 2.16 -54.19 -16.01
CA ALA A 24 1.22 -53.95 -14.89
C ALA A 24 1.95 -54.01 -13.53
N ALA A 25 2.84 -54.99 -13.35
CA ALA A 25 3.67 -55.11 -12.13
C ALA A 25 4.66 -53.95 -11.99
N ILE A 26 5.30 -53.50 -13.10
CA ILE A 26 6.22 -52.35 -13.10
C ILE A 26 5.48 -51.06 -12.74
N ASN A 27 4.26 -50.88 -13.25
CA ASN A 27 3.45 -49.70 -12.97
C ASN A 27 2.82 -49.71 -11.56
N ALA A 28 2.55 -50.89 -11.00
CA ALA A 28 1.99 -51.05 -9.65
C ALA A 28 3.08 -51.08 -8.55
N ALA A 29 4.30 -51.49 -8.89
CA ALA A 29 5.41 -51.57 -7.93
C ALA A 29 5.65 -50.28 -7.13
N PRO A 30 5.60 -49.09 -7.73
CA PRO A 30 5.73 -47.84 -6.96
C PRO A 30 4.64 -47.62 -5.91
N ALA A 31 3.45 -48.21 -6.10
CA ALA A 31 2.35 -48.12 -5.15
C ALA A 31 2.51 -49.05 -3.92
N PHE A 32 3.31 -50.12 -4.09
CA PHE A 32 3.53 -51.12 -3.03
C PHE A 32 4.95 -51.06 -2.41
N ILE A 33 5.89 -50.43 -3.10
CA ILE A 33 7.26 -50.19 -2.63
C ILE A 33 7.43 -48.69 -2.57
N ALA A 34 6.66 -48.03 -1.73
CA ALA A 34 6.97 -46.65 -1.40
C ALA A 34 8.35 -46.63 -0.71
N PRO A 35 9.34 -45.85 -1.20
CA PRO A 35 10.58 -45.68 -0.46
C PRO A 35 10.23 -45.16 0.94
N PRO A 36 10.96 -45.59 1.98
CA PRO A 36 10.72 -45.04 3.31
C PRO A 36 10.73 -43.52 3.21
N SER A 37 9.69 -42.88 3.78
CA SER A 37 9.61 -41.43 3.80
C SER A 37 10.93 -40.88 4.27
N PRO A 38 11.53 -39.91 3.57
CA PRO A 38 12.77 -39.27 4.04
C PRO A 38 12.54 -38.83 5.49
N PRO A 39 13.52 -39.00 6.36
CA PRO A 39 13.40 -38.54 7.74
C PRO A 39 12.97 -37.05 7.69
N ALA A 40 11.99 -36.69 8.53
CA ALA A 40 11.53 -35.32 8.62
C ALA A 40 12.76 -34.40 8.79
N PRO A 41 12.85 -33.29 8.04
CA PRO A 41 13.98 -32.39 8.15
C PRO A 41 14.13 -31.99 9.63
N VAL A 42 15.32 -32.17 10.18
CA VAL A 42 15.61 -31.70 11.52
C VAL A 42 15.56 -30.18 11.48
N ILE A 43 14.49 -29.61 12.04
CA ILE A 43 14.36 -28.17 12.16
C ILE A 43 15.43 -27.71 13.18
N PRO A 44 16.37 -26.84 12.78
CA PRO A 44 17.35 -26.29 13.71
C PRO A 44 16.65 -25.67 14.93
N ALA A 45 17.25 -25.82 16.12
CA ALA A 45 16.67 -25.33 17.37
C ALA A 45 16.32 -23.83 17.31
N ALA A 46 17.05 -23.03 16.52
CA ALA A 46 16.78 -21.61 16.27
C ALA A 46 15.51 -21.34 15.43
N GLN A 47 14.98 -22.36 14.74
CA GLN A 47 13.76 -22.26 13.94
C GLN A 47 12.55 -22.90 14.64
N LEU A 48 12.76 -23.52 15.79
CA LEU A 48 11.66 -24.03 16.61
C LEU A 48 11.00 -22.84 17.34
N PRO A 49 9.67 -22.83 17.43
CA PRO A 49 9.00 -21.87 18.31
C PRO A 49 9.61 -22.00 19.71
N PRO A 50 9.88 -20.88 20.41
CA PRO A 50 10.37 -20.94 21.77
C PRO A 50 9.40 -21.74 22.64
N ALA A 51 9.91 -22.62 23.50
CA ALA A 51 9.13 -23.51 24.37
C ALA A 51 8.22 -22.73 25.35
N SER A 52 8.56 -21.47 25.63
CA SER A 52 7.69 -20.48 26.28
C SER A 52 7.95 -19.13 25.64
N LEU A 53 6.91 -18.43 25.21
CA LEU A 53 7.01 -16.99 25.02
C LEU A 53 7.13 -16.39 26.41
N ALA A 54 8.27 -15.76 26.72
CA ALA A 54 8.29 -14.82 27.84
C ALA A 54 7.10 -13.86 27.62
N PRO A 55 6.28 -13.57 28.64
CA PRO A 55 5.24 -12.56 28.47
C PRO A 55 5.96 -11.31 27.94
N MET A 56 5.60 -10.90 26.73
CA MET A 56 6.06 -9.62 26.22
C MET A 56 5.65 -8.61 27.26
N GLY A 57 6.63 -7.90 27.81
CA GLY A 57 6.31 -6.76 28.69
C GLY A 57 5.24 -5.97 27.98
N VAL A 58 4.17 -5.60 28.69
CA VAL A 58 3.07 -4.80 28.15
C VAL A 58 3.73 -3.68 27.35
N ALA A 59 3.37 -3.56 26.07
CA ALA A 59 3.90 -2.50 25.22
C ALA A 59 3.76 -1.20 26.03
N ALA A 60 4.89 -0.48 26.19
CA ALA A 60 4.91 0.69 27.06
C ALA A 60 3.79 1.64 26.64
N SER A 61 2.81 1.82 27.51
CA SER A 61 1.73 2.78 27.28
C SER A 61 2.25 4.18 27.65
N PRO A 62 1.81 5.22 26.92
CA PRO A 62 2.14 6.59 27.29
C PRO A 62 1.76 6.85 28.74
N LYS A 63 2.70 7.37 29.53
CA LYS A 63 2.43 7.78 30.91
C LYS A 63 2.12 9.28 30.91
N ALA A 64 0.93 9.64 31.29
CA ALA A 64 0.48 11.04 31.31
C ALA A 64 1.32 11.92 32.27
N ASP A 65 1.85 11.32 33.33
CA ASP A 65 2.66 11.94 34.37
C ASP A 65 4.17 11.80 34.14
N ALA A 66 4.62 11.19 33.04
CA ALA A 66 6.04 11.13 32.69
C ALA A 66 6.64 12.53 32.60
N ALA A 67 7.86 12.68 33.11
CA ALA A 67 8.55 13.96 33.06
C ALA A 67 8.76 14.40 31.60
N GLN A 68 8.58 15.68 31.36
CA GLN A 68 8.89 16.26 30.05
C GLN A 68 10.41 16.36 29.89
N PRO A 69 10.98 15.96 28.74
CA PRO A 69 12.40 16.18 28.47
C PRO A 69 12.79 17.66 28.58
N ASP A 70 13.96 17.92 29.17
CA ASP A 70 14.55 19.24 29.21
C ASP A 70 15.00 19.68 27.80
N PRO A 71 14.49 20.82 27.26
CA PRO A 71 14.83 21.24 25.91
C PRO A 71 16.31 21.49 25.68
N ALA A 72 17.04 21.97 26.69
CA ALA A 72 18.49 22.25 26.52
C ALA A 72 19.30 20.96 26.43
N ARG A 73 18.96 19.97 27.26
CA ARG A 73 19.58 18.63 27.17
C ARG A 73 19.25 17.94 25.86
N LEU A 74 17.99 18.01 25.43
CA LEU A 74 17.59 17.43 24.15
C LEU A 74 18.31 18.09 22.97
N ALA A 75 18.44 19.43 22.98
CA ALA A 75 19.20 20.17 21.97
C ALA A 75 20.69 19.79 21.98
N ALA A 76 21.29 19.58 23.16
CA ALA A 76 22.69 19.15 23.27
C ALA A 76 22.93 17.77 22.63
N LEU A 77 21.93 16.88 22.67
CA LEU A 77 22.01 15.56 22.03
C LEU A 77 21.74 15.63 20.53
N LEU A 78 20.75 16.40 20.09
CA LEU A 78 20.32 16.42 18.69
C LEU A 78 21.15 17.34 17.77
N ASN A 79 21.70 18.45 18.28
CA ASN A 79 22.46 19.38 17.45
C ASN A 79 23.68 18.76 16.77
N PRO A 80 24.52 17.93 17.45
CA PRO A 80 25.63 17.27 16.78
C PRO A 80 25.19 16.32 15.65
N ILE A 81 24.05 15.62 15.83
CA ILE A 81 23.51 14.66 14.87
C ILE A 81 22.91 15.40 13.66
N LEU A 82 22.09 16.42 13.91
CA LEU A 82 21.37 17.16 12.88
C LEU A 82 22.21 18.31 12.29
N THR A 83 23.53 18.13 12.19
CA THR A 83 24.45 19.07 11.54
C THR A 83 25.19 18.35 10.42
N SER A 84 25.25 18.96 9.23
CA SER A 84 25.94 18.43 8.07
C SER A 84 26.36 19.56 7.13
N ASP A 85 27.58 19.44 6.57
CA ASP A 85 28.05 20.32 5.49
C ASP A 85 27.60 19.83 4.11
N ALA A 86 27.09 18.58 4.03
CA ALA A 86 26.64 17.96 2.78
C ALA A 86 25.24 18.41 2.33
N GLY A 87 24.44 18.97 3.23
CA GLY A 87 23.06 19.37 2.92
C GLY A 87 22.40 20.11 4.08
N SER A 88 21.15 20.51 3.90
CA SER A 88 20.39 21.22 4.93
C SER A 88 19.55 20.28 5.76
N LEU A 89 19.56 20.45 7.08
CA LEU A 89 18.74 19.71 8.03
C LEU A 89 17.80 20.65 8.77
N THR A 90 16.52 20.31 8.82
CA THR A 90 15.50 20.97 9.63
C THR A 90 14.82 19.97 10.51
N GLY A 91 14.26 20.37 11.64
CA GLY A 91 13.58 19.43 12.52
C GLY A 91 12.84 20.09 13.66
N GLN A 92 11.81 19.40 14.15
CA GLN A 92 11.06 19.79 15.33
C GLN A 92 10.71 18.55 16.16
N VAL A 93 10.75 18.70 17.47
CA VAL A 93 10.21 17.74 18.43
C VAL A 93 9.19 18.43 19.30
N LEU A 94 8.01 17.83 19.44
CA LEU A 94 6.94 18.30 20.29
C LEU A 94 6.66 17.27 21.40
N ASP A 95 6.31 17.75 22.54
CA ASP A 95 5.55 16.97 23.53
C ASP A 95 4.15 16.71 22.99
N ALA A 96 3.77 15.44 22.84
CA ALA A 96 2.49 15.10 22.22
C ALA A 96 1.29 15.57 23.07
N ALA A 97 1.40 15.51 24.40
CA ALA A 97 0.31 15.82 25.31
C ALA A 97 0.05 17.34 25.41
N THR A 98 1.12 18.13 25.55
CA THR A 98 1.01 19.58 25.77
C THR A 98 1.12 20.38 24.48
N GLY A 99 1.79 19.84 23.46
CA GLY A 99 2.16 20.55 22.24
C GLY A 99 3.36 21.50 22.42
N ALA A 100 4.03 21.44 23.58
CA ALA A 100 5.23 22.25 23.83
C ALA A 100 6.35 21.85 22.85
N VAL A 101 7.03 22.87 22.31
CA VAL A 101 8.20 22.67 21.46
C VAL A 101 9.39 22.33 22.35
N LEU A 102 9.93 21.11 22.19
CA LEU A 102 11.10 20.62 22.94
C LEU A 102 12.40 20.79 22.18
N TYR A 103 12.31 20.82 20.86
CA TYR A 103 13.45 21.06 19.98
C TYR A 103 12.98 21.75 18.71
N ASP A 104 13.73 22.73 18.26
CA ASP A 104 13.52 23.43 16.99
C ASP A 104 14.86 23.68 16.28
N ARG A 105 14.92 23.24 15.04
CA ARG A 105 16.02 23.52 14.12
C ARG A 105 15.46 24.04 12.82
N ARG A 106 15.28 25.37 12.72
CA ARG A 106 14.69 26.00 11.53
C ARG A 106 13.41 25.29 11.06
N ALA A 107 12.58 24.86 12.02
CA ALA A 107 11.45 23.97 11.76
C ALA A 107 10.40 24.58 10.84
N THR A 108 10.31 25.92 10.74
CA THR A 108 9.37 26.64 9.87
C THR A 108 9.90 26.82 8.44
N ALA A 109 11.16 26.48 8.16
CA ALA A 109 11.70 26.57 6.82
C ALA A 109 11.02 25.55 5.91
N ALA A 110 10.49 26.03 4.78
CA ALA A 110 9.89 25.18 3.75
C ALA A 110 10.97 24.29 3.12
N ALA A 111 10.62 23.04 2.88
CA ALA A 111 11.52 22.02 2.35
C ALA A 111 10.73 20.99 1.52
N VAL A 112 11.40 20.26 0.64
CA VAL A 112 10.80 19.18 -0.13
C VAL A 112 10.51 18.00 0.80
N PRO A 113 9.23 17.57 0.91
CA PRO A 113 8.81 16.58 1.90
C PRO A 113 9.08 15.13 1.50
N ALA A 114 9.29 14.86 0.23
CA ALA A 114 9.22 13.52 -0.33
C ALA A 114 7.95 12.80 0.14
N SER A 115 7.99 11.47 0.29
CA SER A 115 6.81 10.65 0.66
C SER A 115 6.25 10.91 2.07
N ASN A 116 6.85 11.78 2.89
CA ASN A 116 6.19 12.25 4.11
C ASN A 116 4.89 12.99 3.81
N LEU A 117 4.75 13.56 2.59
CA LEU A 117 3.51 14.19 2.13
C LEU A 117 2.30 13.26 2.25
N LYS A 118 2.49 11.96 2.15
CA LYS A 118 1.40 10.97 2.30
C LYS A 118 0.71 11.01 3.67
N LEU A 119 1.30 11.63 4.67
CA LEU A 119 0.62 11.90 5.94
C LEU A 119 -0.52 12.92 5.77
N PHE A 120 -0.33 13.95 4.95
CA PHE A 120 -1.38 14.91 4.59
C PHE A 120 -2.50 14.22 3.79
N THR A 121 -2.12 13.39 2.83
CA THR A 121 -3.05 12.57 2.04
C THR A 121 -3.86 11.61 2.92
N ALA A 122 -3.21 10.93 3.87
CA ALA A 122 -3.86 10.04 4.83
C ALA A 122 -4.93 10.76 5.65
N VAL A 123 -4.60 11.93 6.21
CA VAL A 123 -5.56 12.75 6.97
C VAL A 123 -6.71 13.21 6.08
N SER A 124 -6.41 13.69 4.86
CA SER A 124 -7.44 14.11 3.90
C SER A 124 -8.37 12.98 3.51
N ALA A 125 -7.85 11.80 3.19
CA ALA A 125 -8.64 10.62 2.81
C ALA A 125 -9.54 10.16 3.98
N LEU A 126 -8.97 9.96 5.16
CA LEU A 126 -9.71 9.51 6.35
C LEU A 126 -10.80 10.50 6.77
N LYS A 127 -10.53 11.81 6.69
CA LYS A 127 -11.50 12.85 7.05
C LYS A 127 -12.64 12.96 6.06
N ASN A 128 -12.35 12.91 4.76
CA ASN A 128 -13.33 13.23 3.72
C ASN A 128 -14.06 12.00 3.18
N LEU A 129 -13.51 10.79 3.32
CA LEU A 129 -14.15 9.54 2.90
C LEU A 129 -14.75 8.77 4.08
N GLY A 130 -14.16 8.89 5.27
CA GLY A 130 -14.47 8.07 6.43
C GLY A 130 -13.64 6.78 6.47
N ALA A 131 -13.18 6.38 7.66
CA ALA A 131 -12.26 5.27 7.87
C ALA A 131 -12.82 3.91 7.41
N ASP A 132 -14.11 3.67 7.65
CA ASP A 132 -14.76 2.38 7.39
C ASP A 132 -15.38 2.27 5.98
N THR A 133 -15.28 3.32 5.18
CA THR A 133 -15.78 3.33 3.80
C THR A 133 -15.02 2.29 2.96
N ARG A 134 -15.76 1.60 2.09
CA ARG A 134 -15.25 0.67 1.09
C ARG A 134 -15.58 1.15 -0.30
N LEU A 135 -14.61 1.08 -1.20
CA LEU A 135 -14.75 1.48 -2.60
C LEU A 135 -15.35 0.31 -3.39
N GLN A 136 -16.37 0.58 -4.19
CA GLN A 136 -17.03 -0.48 -4.95
C GLN A 136 -16.56 -0.49 -6.40
N THR A 137 -16.24 -1.68 -6.91
CA THR A 137 -16.15 -1.96 -8.34
C THR A 137 -17.39 -2.76 -8.73
N SER A 138 -18.19 -2.24 -9.66
CA SER A 138 -19.49 -2.84 -10.00
C SER A 138 -19.64 -3.09 -11.48
N VAL A 139 -20.48 -4.07 -11.81
CA VAL A 139 -20.95 -4.31 -13.19
C VAL A 139 -22.42 -3.95 -13.26
N LEU A 140 -22.74 -3.09 -14.19
CA LEU A 140 -24.09 -2.61 -14.44
C LEU A 140 -24.57 -3.10 -15.80
N ARG A 141 -25.90 -3.19 -15.96
CA ARG A 141 -26.53 -3.40 -17.27
C ARG A 141 -26.48 -2.09 -18.04
N GLY A 142 -25.91 -2.10 -19.23
CA GLY A 142 -25.92 -0.96 -20.11
C GLY A 142 -27.31 -0.66 -20.69
N SER A 143 -27.48 0.51 -21.27
CA SER A 143 -28.74 0.94 -21.91
C SER A 143 -29.11 0.10 -23.14
N GLU A 144 -28.13 -0.40 -23.87
CA GLU A 144 -28.35 -1.26 -25.01
C GLU A 144 -28.35 -2.75 -24.61
N PRO A 145 -29.21 -3.60 -25.20
CA PRO A 145 -29.21 -5.02 -24.94
C PRO A 145 -27.85 -5.67 -25.18
N GLY A 146 -27.43 -6.55 -24.26
CA GLY A 146 -26.14 -7.23 -24.35
C GLY A 146 -24.93 -6.36 -23.98
N THR A 147 -25.14 -5.13 -23.49
CA THR A 147 -24.05 -4.28 -23.00
C THR A 147 -23.91 -4.36 -21.49
N LEU A 148 -22.67 -4.51 -21.03
CA LEU A 148 -22.24 -4.41 -19.63
C LEU A 148 -21.38 -3.16 -19.45
N VAL A 149 -21.51 -2.51 -18.29
CA VAL A 149 -20.67 -1.39 -17.89
C VAL A 149 -19.91 -1.77 -16.62
N LEU A 150 -18.58 -1.86 -16.71
CA LEU A 150 -17.69 -1.97 -15.56
C LEU A 150 -17.46 -0.58 -15.00
N ARG A 151 -17.99 -0.31 -13.80
CA ARG A 151 -17.86 1.00 -13.14
C ARG A 151 -16.74 0.96 -12.12
N ALA A 152 -15.82 1.89 -12.28
CA ALA A 152 -14.70 2.12 -11.36
C ALA A 152 -15.13 2.97 -10.18
N GLY A 153 -15.01 2.46 -8.97
CA GLY A 153 -15.28 3.20 -7.73
C GLY A 153 -14.05 3.70 -7.01
N GLY A 154 -12.87 3.57 -7.62
CA GLY A 154 -11.60 4.00 -7.03
C GLY A 154 -10.76 2.90 -6.41
N ASP A 155 -11.19 1.63 -6.45
CA ASP A 155 -10.35 0.54 -5.97
C ASP A 155 -9.23 0.23 -6.98
N VAL A 156 -7.99 0.51 -6.57
CA VAL A 156 -6.79 0.24 -7.37
C VAL A 156 -5.95 -0.91 -6.80
N LEU A 157 -6.42 -1.52 -5.73
CA LEU A 157 -5.83 -2.69 -5.10
C LEU A 157 -6.58 -3.99 -5.45
N LEU A 158 -7.34 -4.00 -6.55
CA LEU A 158 -8.03 -5.21 -7.01
C LEU A 158 -7.06 -6.37 -7.23
N GLY A 159 -7.48 -7.57 -6.84
CA GLY A 159 -6.83 -8.81 -7.24
C GLY A 159 -7.30 -9.26 -8.63
N ALA A 160 -6.43 -9.90 -9.40
CA ALA A 160 -6.82 -10.58 -10.65
C ALA A 160 -7.67 -11.84 -10.40
N GLY A 161 -7.47 -12.49 -9.23
CA GLY A 161 -8.13 -13.73 -8.81
C GLY A 161 -9.45 -13.53 -8.07
N ASP A 162 -9.77 -14.47 -7.21
CA ASP A 162 -10.89 -14.37 -6.28
C ASP A 162 -10.62 -13.33 -5.19
N SER A 163 -11.69 -12.78 -4.62
CA SER A 163 -11.61 -11.87 -3.49
C SER A 163 -10.96 -12.53 -2.27
N ALA A 164 -10.05 -11.82 -1.62
CA ALA A 164 -9.33 -12.28 -0.43
C ALA A 164 -9.60 -11.32 0.75
N PRO A 165 -10.72 -11.50 1.51
CA PRO A 165 -11.12 -10.55 2.55
C PRO A 165 -10.11 -10.35 3.69
N GLY A 166 -9.14 -11.25 3.86
CA GLY A 166 -8.03 -11.11 4.82
C GLY A 166 -6.85 -10.29 4.32
N ALA A 167 -6.86 -9.84 3.07
CA ALA A 167 -5.80 -9.03 2.48
C ALA A 167 -6.30 -7.61 2.18
N VAL A 168 -5.40 -6.63 2.15
CA VAL A 168 -5.73 -5.27 1.69
C VAL A 168 -5.60 -5.22 0.17
N ASN A 169 -4.45 -5.59 -0.37
CA ASN A 169 -4.25 -5.76 -1.80
C ASN A 169 -4.87 -7.11 -2.23
N GLY A 170 -5.81 -7.09 -3.16
CA GLY A 170 -6.59 -8.25 -3.57
C GLY A 170 -7.81 -8.53 -2.68
N HIS A 171 -8.19 -7.62 -1.77
CA HIS A 171 -9.40 -7.74 -0.96
C HIS A 171 -10.62 -8.02 -1.84
N ALA A 172 -10.82 -7.21 -2.84
CA ALA A 172 -11.77 -7.43 -3.93
C ALA A 172 -11.04 -8.05 -5.14
N GLY A 173 -11.67 -9.03 -5.79
CA GLY A 173 -11.10 -9.77 -6.90
C GLY A 173 -11.94 -9.73 -8.16
N LEU A 174 -11.29 -9.57 -9.31
CA LEU A 174 -11.95 -9.53 -10.62
C LEU A 174 -12.60 -10.86 -10.99
N THR A 175 -12.03 -12.01 -10.55
CA THR A 175 -12.64 -13.32 -10.77
C THR A 175 -13.97 -13.45 -10.01
N SER A 176 -14.02 -13.04 -8.75
CA SER A 176 -15.26 -13.03 -7.96
C SER A 176 -16.32 -12.10 -8.56
N LEU A 177 -15.91 -10.92 -9.05
CA LEU A 177 -16.83 -10.01 -9.75
C LEU A 177 -17.39 -10.63 -11.03
N ALA A 178 -16.55 -11.33 -11.82
CA ALA A 178 -16.95 -11.98 -13.05
C ALA A 178 -17.91 -13.16 -12.77
N GLN A 179 -17.64 -13.99 -11.75
CA GLN A 179 -18.52 -15.08 -11.34
C GLN A 179 -19.90 -14.57 -10.94
N GLN A 180 -19.98 -13.51 -10.13
CA GLN A 180 -21.25 -12.86 -9.77
C GLN A 180 -21.97 -12.32 -11.01
N THR A 181 -21.24 -11.72 -11.94
CA THR A 181 -21.80 -11.18 -13.20
C THR A 181 -22.41 -12.30 -14.04
N VAL A 182 -21.69 -13.41 -14.23
CA VAL A 182 -22.19 -14.58 -14.99
C VAL A 182 -23.43 -15.16 -14.34
N ALA A 183 -23.45 -15.30 -13.02
CA ALA A 183 -24.60 -15.76 -12.27
C ALA A 183 -25.84 -14.85 -12.47
N ALA A 184 -25.65 -13.52 -12.41
CA ALA A 184 -26.72 -12.55 -12.59
C ALA A 184 -27.27 -12.51 -14.04
N LEU A 185 -26.46 -12.88 -15.04
CA LEU A 185 -26.88 -12.98 -16.44
C LEU A 185 -27.78 -14.21 -16.72
N GLY A 186 -27.72 -15.27 -15.86
CA GLY A 186 -28.67 -16.39 -15.90
C GLY A 186 -28.72 -17.13 -17.24
N GLY A 187 -27.60 -17.25 -17.95
CA GLY A 187 -27.54 -17.92 -19.25
C GLY A 187 -28.01 -17.05 -20.44
N SER A 188 -28.45 -15.81 -20.21
CA SER A 188 -28.92 -14.90 -21.27
C SER A 188 -27.81 -14.31 -22.16
N ALA A 189 -26.54 -14.64 -21.86
CA ALA A 189 -25.37 -14.10 -22.57
C ALA A 189 -24.75 -15.07 -23.60
N GLY A 190 -25.49 -16.10 -24.04
CA GLY A 190 -24.98 -17.10 -24.99
C GLY A 190 -24.49 -16.54 -26.33
N GLY A 191 -24.89 -15.31 -26.70
CA GLY A 191 -24.39 -14.57 -27.88
C GLY A 191 -23.19 -13.67 -27.61
N GLY A 192 -22.66 -13.62 -26.39
CA GLY A 192 -21.62 -12.69 -25.95
C GLY A 192 -22.16 -11.32 -25.54
N VAL A 193 -21.28 -10.50 -24.94
CA VAL A 193 -21.61 -9.16 -24.43
C VAL A 193 -20.62 -8.12 -24.95
N ARG A 194 -21.08 -6.87 -25.06
CA ARG A 194 -20.22 -5.70 -25.22
C ARG A 194 -19.83 -5.19 -23.82
N LEU A 195 -18.56 -4.88 -23.58
CA LEU A 195 -18.10 -4.33 -22.31
C LEU A 195 -17.65 -2.87 -22.50
N LEU A 196 -18.20 -2.00 -21.67
CA LEU A 196 -17.78 -0.61 -21.53
C LEU A 196 -17.18 -0.38 -20.15
N LEU A 197 -16.21 0.52 -20.06
CA LEU A 197 -15.60 1.00 -18.83
C LEU A 197 -16.18 2.38 -18.49
N ASP A 198 -16.67 2.56 -17.26
CA ASP A 198 -17.01 3.84 -16.67
C ASP A 198 -15.97 4.19 -15.61
N ASP A 199 -15.01 5.02 -15.97
CA ASP A 199 -13.95 5.56 -15.10
C ASP A 199 -14.08 7.08 -14.92
N SER A 200 -15.28 7.62 -15.16
CA SER A 200 -15.61 9.05 -15.16
C SER A 200 -15.51 9.73 -13.79
N VAL A 201 -15.34 8.96 -12.71
CA VAL A 201 -15.12 9.51 -11.35
C VAL A 201 -13.84 10.33 -11.27
N PHE A 202 -12.82 10.05 -12.12
CA PHE A 202 -11.65 10.91 -12.25
C PHE A 202 -11.72 11.77 -13.50
N THR A 203 -11.19 12.98 -13.39
CA THR A 203 -11.20 13.99 -14.45
C THR A 203 -9.83 14.68 -14.56
N GLY A 204 -9.61 15.40 -15.65
CA GLY A 204 -8.36 16.10 -15.91
C GLY A 204 -7.24 15.16 -16.35
N ALA A 205 -5.99 15.63 -16.30
CA ALA A 205 -4.84 14.87 -16.72
C ALA A 205 -4.59 13.67 -15.80
N ALA A 206 -4.41 12.49 -16.39
CA ALA A 206 -4.06 11.29 -15.65
C ALA A 206 -2.62 11.37 -15.10
N LEU A 207 -1.69 11.96 -15.86
CA LEU A 207 -0.31 12.20 -15.44
C LEU A 207 -0.19 13.65 -14.93
N ASN A 208 0.38 13.82 -13.73
CA ASN A 208 0.65 15.15 -13.18
C ASN A 208 1.87 15.76 -13.90
N PRO A 209 1.79 16.97 -14.44
CA PRO A 209 2.89 17.61 -15.17
C PRO A 209 4.10 17.95 -14.28
N GLU A 210 3.93 17.98 -12.96
CA GLU A 210 5.01 18.26 -11.99
C GLU A 210 5.89 17.02 -11.70
N TRP A 211 5.55 15.84 -12.23
CA TRP A 211 6.39 14.66 -12.07
C TRP A 211 7.49 14.60 -13.12
N ASP A 212 8.69 14.23 -12.68
CA ASP A 212 9.81 13.98 -13.57
C ASP A 212 9.52 12.77 -14.47
N THR A 213 9.86 12.88 -15.74
CA THR A 213 9.69 11.77 -16.70
C THR A 213 10.56 10.57 -16.35
N GLY A 214 11.68 10.79 -15.67
CA GLY A 214 12.54 9.73 -15.13
C GLY A 214 11.83 8.89 -14.08
N ASP A 215 11.05 9.50 -13.18
CA ASP A 215 10.28 8.78 -12.17
C ASP A 215 9.18 7.92 -12.79
N VAL A 216 8.51 8.43 -13.84
CA VAL A 216 7.53 7.66 -14.61
C VAL A 216 8.21 6.47 -15.31
N THR A 217 9.36 6.69 -15.91
CA THR A 217 10.12 5.64 -16.61
C THR A 217 10.67 4.60 -15.63
N ALA A 218 11.10 5.03 -14.43
CA ALA A 218 11.54 4.14 -13.36
C ALA A 218 10.38 3.34 -12.72
N GLY A 219 9.13 3.68 -13.02
CA GLY A 219 7.97 3.01 -12.49
C GLY A 219 7.58 3.46 -11.07
N GLU A 220 8.10 4.59 -10.59
CA GLU A 220 7.71 5.17 -9.29
C GLU A 220 6.25 5.62 -9.30
N ILE A 221 5.73 5.99 -10.46
CA ILE A 221 4.35 6.39 -10.70
C ILE A 221 3.93 6.02 -12.13
N ALA A 222 2.63 6.00 -12.39
CA ALA A 222 2.01 5.87 -13.71
C ALA A 222 0.85 6.87 -13.86
N PRO A 223 0.28 7.04 -15.06
CA PRO A 223 -0.95 7.79 -15.22
C PRO A 223 -2.06 7.25 -14.30
N VAL A 224 -2.69 8.13 -13.52
CA VAL A 224 -3.60 7.77 -12.42
C VAL A 224 -5.02 7.64 -12.92
N PHE A 225 -5.56 6.44 -12.82
CA PHE A 225 -6.94 6.07 -13.12
C PHE A 225 -7.64 5.50 -11.88
N PRO A 226 -8.99 5.50 -11.82
CA PRO A 226 -9.74 5.05 -10.64
C PRO A 226 -9.94 3.53 -10.56
N LEU A 227 -9.26 2.77 -11.40
CA LEU A 227 -9.33 1.30 -11.42
C LEU A 227 -7.95 0.74 -11.80
N ALA A 228 -7.48 -0.21 -11.01
CA ALA A 228 -6.25 -0.94 -11.33
C ALA A 228 -6.23 -2.27 -10.58
N THR A 229 -5.43 -3.19 -11.03
CA THR A 229 -4.99 -4.35 -10.22
C THR A 229 -3.65 -4.02 -9.58
N ASN A 230 -3.46 -4.46 -8.32
CA ASN A 230 -2.18 -4.39 -7.62
C ASN A 230 -1.50 -3.00 -7.67
N SER A 231 -2.26 -1.92 -7.43
CA SER A 231 -1.76 -0.53 -7.49
C SER A 231 -1.08 -0.18 -8.82
N ALA A 232 -1.58 -0.72 -9.93
CA ALA A 232 -0.98 -0.60 -11.26
C ALA A 232 0.50 -1.05 -11.34
N MET A 233 0.98 -1.85 -10.38
CA MET A 233 2.30 -2.46 -10.44
C MET A 233 2.34 -3.54 -11.51
N PRO A 234 3.47 -3.72 -12.20
CA PRO A 234 3.63 -4.81 -13.14
C PRO A 234 3.53 -6.16 -12.43
N ASP A 235 3.17 -7.20 -13.19
CA ASP A 235 3.21 -8.57 -12.69
C ASP A 235 4.61 -8.96 -12.19
N LEU A 236 4.69 -9.98 -11.33
CA LEU A 236 5.95 -10.54 -10.79
C LEU A 236 6.98 -10.94 -11.86
N LYS A 237 6.58 -11.00 -13.13
CA LYS A 237 7.43 -11.34 -14.27
C LYS A 237 8.23 -10.15 -14.82
N GLY A 238 8.06 -8.97 -14.23
CA GLY A 238 8.65 -7.73 -14.70
C GLY A 238 7.81 -7.07 -15.81
N GLY A 239 8.10 -5.82 -16.10
CA GLY A 239 7.38 -5.02 -17.10
C GLY A 239 7.25 -3.58 -16.65
N SER A 240 6.76 -2.71 -17.52
CA SER A 240 6.40 -1.33 -17.18
C SER A 240 4.99 -1.28 -16.60
N ARG A 241 4.71 -0.28 -15.78
CA ARG A 241 3.34 0.02 -15.34
C ARG A 241 2.45 0.30 -16.56
N PRO A 242 1.17 -0.13 -16.55
CA PRO A 242 0.26 0.15 -17.66
C PRO A 242 0.05 1.67 -17.81
N GLN A 243 0.04 2.14 -19.06
CA GLN A 243 -0.25 3.55 -19.37
C GLN A 243 -1.73 3.90 -19.13
N ASP A 244 -2.57 2.89 -19.07
CA ASP A 244 -3.99 2.98 -18.75
C ASP A 244 -4.38 1.78 -17.88
N SER A 245 -4.27 1.97 -16.57
CA SER A 245 -4.54 0.90 -15.61
C SER A 245 -6.02 0.49 -15.57
N ALA A 246 -6.93 1.43 -15.82
CA ALA A 246 -8.36 1.14 -15.83
C ALA A 246 -8.76 0.29 -17.03
N LEU A 247 -8.25 0.63 -18.20
CA LEU A 247 -8.47 -0.17 -19.41
C LEU A 247 -7.81 -1.56 -19.28
N ALA A 248 -6.61 -1.64 -18.72
CA ALA A 248 -5.94 -2.91 -18.49
C ALA A 248 -6.74 -3.83 -17.55
N ALA A 249 -7.27 -3.29 -16.45
CA ALA A 249 -8.14 -4.04 -15.54
C ALA A 249 -9.44 -4.47 -16.21
N ALA A 250 -10.04 -3.62 -17.03
CA ALA A 250 -11.27 -3.95 -17.77
C ALA A 250 -11.03 -5.03 -18.85
N GLN A 251 -9.88 -5.02 -19.52
CA GLN A 251 -9.47 -6.07 -20.46
C GLN A 251 -9.22 -7.40 -19.76
N LEU A 252 -8.59 -7.37 -18.57
CA LEU A 252 -8.44 -8.55 -17.74
C LEU A 252 -9.79 -9.12 -17.32
N PHE A 253 -10.72 -8.26 -16.88
CA PHE A 253 -12.09 -8.66 -16.54
C PHE A 253 -12.81 -9.30 -17.74
N ALA A 254 -12.70 -8.70 -18.95
CA ALA A 254 -13.24 -9.26 -20.19
C ALA A 254 -12.68 -10.68 -20.48
N SER A 255 -11.38 -10.86 -20.29
CA SER A 255 -10.72 -12.17 -20.45
C SER A 255 -11.26 -13.20 -19.45
N ILE A 256 -11.51 -12.80 -18.21
CA ILE A 256 -12.08 -13.68 -17.17
C ILE A 256 -13.53 -14.07 -17.51
N LEU A 257 -14.37 -13.10 -17.95
CA LEU A 257 -15.73 -13.38 -18.43
C LEU A 257 -15.72 -14.40 -19.56
N GLY A 258 -14.83 -14.26 -20.53
CA GLY A 258 -14.69 -15.20 -21.64
C GLY A 258 -14.36 -16.62 -21.17
N LYS A 259 -13.45 -16.76 -20.19
CA LYS A 259 -13.11 -18.07 -19.57
C LYS A 259 -14.30 -18.68 -18.81
N LEU A 260 -15.21 -17.88 -18.31
CA LEU A 260 -16.42 -18.28 -17.62
C LEU A 260 -17.62 -18.50 -18.57
N GLY A 261 -17.40 -18.48 -19.89
CA GLY A 261 -18.42 -18.78 -20.89
C GLY A 261 -19.25 -17.57 -21.36
N VAL A 262 -18.84 -16.35 -21.00
CA VAL A 262 -19.46 -15.11 -21.47
C VAL A 262 -18.43 -14.31 -22.29
N PRO A 263 -18.31 -14.59 -23.62
CA PRO A 263 -17.33 -13.92 -24.46
C PRO A 263 -17.66 -12.42 -24.60
N VAL A 264 -16.64 -11.58 -24.47
CA VAL A 264 -16.77 -10.14 -24.75
C VAL A 264 -16.48 -9.88 -26.23
N GLN A 265 -17.43 -9.22 -26.90
CA GLN A 265 -17.35 -8.91 -28.32
C GLN A 265 -16.65 -7.58 -28.56
N GLY A 266 -15.68 -7.57 -29.46
CA GLY A 266 -14.91 -6.38 -29.80
C GLY A 266 -13.94 -5.95 -28.71
N ALA A 267 -13.41 -4.73 -28.86
CA ALA A 267 -12.55 -4.11 -27.87
C ALA A 267 -13.36 -3.52 -26.72
N VAL A 268 -12.80 -3.51 -25.51
CA VAL A 268 -13.38 -2.76 -24.38
C VAL A 268 -13.36 -1.27 -24.70
N GLY A 269 -14.53 -0.66 -24.73
CA GLY A 269 -14.70 0.78 -24.92
C GLY A 269 -14.91 1.52 -23.60
N ARG A 270 -14.97 2.86 -23.66
CA ARG A 270 -15.43 3.69 -22.54
C ARG A 270 -16.84 4.19 -22.75
N VAL A 271 -17.55 4.41 -21.65
CA VAL A 271 -18.83 5.14 -21.67
C VAL A 271 -18.56 6.56 -22.19
N ALA A 272 -19.32 7.01 -23.17
CA ALA A 272 -19.17 8.35 -23.70
C ALA A 272 -19.82 9.39 -22.78
N ALA A 273 -19.31 10.61 -22.82
CA ALA A 273 -19.91 11.72 -22.09
C ALA A 273 -21.33 11.96 -22.63
N GLY A 274 -22.34 11.91 -21.76
CA GLY A 274 -23.73 12.05 -22.11
C GLY A 274 -24.49 10.76 -22.42
N ASP A 275 -23.83 9.61 -22.41
CA ASP A 275 -24.53 8.33 -22.48
C ASP A 275 -25.47 8.15 -21.28
N PRO A 276 -26.63 7.50 -21.49
CA PRO A 276 -27.54 7.21 -20.39
C PRO A 276 -26.83 6.43 -19.29
N ALA A 277 -26.97 6.89 -18.06
CA ALA A 277 -26.36 6.21 -16.91
C ALA A 277 -26.92 4.78 -16.78
N ALA A 278 -26.03 3.79 -16.78
CA ALA A 278 -26.38 2.43 -16.41
C ALA A 278 -26.74 2.41 -14.91
N THR A 279 -27.92 1.92 -14.56
CA THR A 279 -28.46 1.98 -13.18
C THR A 279 -28.66 0.62 -12.54
N GLU A 280 -28.98 -0.42 -13.34
CA GLU A 280 -29.21 -1.78 -12.82
C GLU A 280 -27.88 -2.46 -12.50
N GLN A 281 -27.59 -2.63 -11.21
CA GLN A 281 -26.38 -3.31 -10.76
C GLN A 281 -26.57 -4.83 -10.81
N LEU A 282 -25.72 -5.51 -11.57
CA LEU A 282 -25.68 -6.97 -11.70
C LEU A 282 -24.77 -7.62 -10.67
N ALA A 283 -23.62 -7.01 -10.43
CA ALA A 283 -22.60 -7.55 -9.52
C ALA A 283 -21.78 -6.40 -8.91
N ALA A 284 -21.20 -6.65 -7.74
CA ALA A 284 -20.25 -5.72 -7.14
C ALA A 284 -19.28 -6.46 -6.19
N VAL A 285 -18.07 -5.94 -6.11
CA VAL A 285 -17.09 -6.28 -5.07
C VAL A 285 -16.65 -5.00 -4.38
N ALA A 286 -16.31 -5.11 -3.11
CA ALA A 286 -15.90 -3.97 -2.29
C ALA A 286 -14.43 -4.13 -1.86
N SER A 287 -13.67 -3.03 -1.89
CA SER A 287 -12.28 -2.97 -1.45
C SER A 287 -12.13 -3.22 0.06
N ALA A 288 -10.90 -3.34 0.53
CA ALA A 288 -10.57 -3.06 1.94
C ALA A 288 -11.07 -1.66 2.33
N THR A 289 -11.27 -1.40 3.62
CA THR A 289 -11.68 -0.07 4.12
C THR A 289 -10.66 1.01 3.75
N VAL A 290 -11.09 2.26 3.72
CA VAL A 290 -10.18 3.41 3.50
C VAL A 290 -9.06 3.42 4.56
N ALA A 291 -9.36 3.07 5.81
CA ALA A 291 -8.33 2.99 6.85
C ALA A 291 -7.27 1.92 6.55
N GLU A 292 -7.68 0.73 6.12
CA GLU A 292 -6.76 -0.34 5.72
C GLU A 292 -5.93 0.05 4.49
N GLN A 293 -6.54 0.72 3.50
CA GLN A 293 -5.82 1.23 2.33
C GLN A 293 -4.85 2.36 2.67
N VAL A 294 -5.21 3.26 3.59
CA VAL A 294 -4.30 4.30 4.13
C VAL A 294 -3.13 3.65 4.85
N ALA A 295 -3.37 2.65 5.69
CA ALA A 295 -2.30 1.92 6.35
C ALA A 295 -1.36 1.24 5.33
N TYR A 296 -1.91 0.58 4.31
CA TYR A 296 -1.14 -0.01 3.22
C TYR A 296 -0.30 1.05 2.47
N MET A 297 -0.90 2.19 2.12
CA MET A 297 -0.23 3.31 1.46
C MET A 297 0.97 3.83 2.26
N LEU A 298 0.81 4.01 3.58
CA LEU A 298 1.86 4.52 4.45
C LEU A 298 2.98 3.49 4.68
N GLN A 299 2.63 2.21 4.90
CA GLN A 299 3.56 1.10 5.10
C GLN A 299 4.46 0.88 3.87
N ASN A 300 3.85 0.85 2.68
CA ASN A 300 4.53 0.57 1.43
C ASN A 300 5.02 1.83 0.71
N SER A 301 4.66 3.00 1.23
CA SER A 301 4.93 4.29 0.58
C SER A 301 4.39 4.38 -0.86
N ASP A 302 3.22 3.80 -1.12
CA ASP A 302 2.64 3.66 -2.44
C ASP A 302 2.21 5.01 -3.03
N ASN A 303 2.89 5.45 -4.09
CA ASN A 303 2.63 6.74 -4.75
C ASN A 303 1.31 6.72 -5.51
N PHE A 304 1.01 5.65 -6.23
CA PHE A 304 -0.20 5.54 -7.05
C PHE A 304 -1.45 5.55 -6.18
N LEU A 305 -1.47 4.76 -5.11
CA LEU A 305 -2.58 4.72 -4.16
C LEU A 305 -2.77 6.07 -3.44
N ALA A 306 -1.68 6.79 -3.14
CA ALA A 306 -1.77 8.12 -2.54
C ALA A 306 -2.51 9.11 -3.45
N GLU A 307 -2.17 9.13 -4.73
CA GLU A 307 -2.85 9.99 -5.71
C GLU A 307 -4.32 9.63 -5.88
N VAL A 308 -4.63 8.33 -5.90
CA VAL A 308 -6.01 7.85 -6.01
C VAL A 308 -6.83 8.24 -4.78
N LEU A 309 -6.35 7.97 -3.57
CA LEU A 309 -7.06 8.32 -2.34
C LEU A 309 -7.30 9.82 -2.20
N ALA A 310 -6.34 10.66 -2.61
CA ALA A 310 -6.50 12.11 -2.61
C ALA A 310 -7.56 12.59 -3.62
N ARG A 311 -7.58 12.03 -4.85
CA ARG A 311 -8.61 12.34 -5.83
C ARG A 311 -10.00 11.90 -5.35
N LEU A 312 -10.10 10.74 -4.69
CA LEU A 312 -11.34 10.28 -4.08
C LEU A 312 -11.78 11.18 -2.92
N ALA A 313 -10.83 11.66 -2.09
CA ALA A 313 -11.15 12.63 -1.05
C ALA A 313 -11.76 13.92 -1.63
N ALA A 314 -11.29 14.36 -2.81
CA ALA A 314 -11.89 15.48 -3.51
C ALA A 314 -13.32 15.16 -3.98
N THR A 315 -13.57 13.98 -4.55
CA THR A 315 -14.92 13.57 -4.94
C THR A 315 -15.87 13.44 -3.75
N GLY A 316 -15.39 12.97 -2.61
CA GLY A 316 -16.13 12.95 -1.35
C GLY A 316 -16.58 14.35 -0.88
N GLN A 317 -15.88 15.40 -1.29
CA GLN A 317 -16.23 16.80 -1.07
C GLN A 317 -16.96 17.43 -2.26
N GLN A 318 -17.53 16.62 -3.15
CA GLN A 318 -18.24 17.05 -4.37
C GLN A 318 -17.37 17.93 -5.30
N ARG A 319 -16.06 17.71 -5.28
CA ARG A 319 -15.10 18.36 -6.18
C ARG A 319 -14.68 17.39 -7.28
N PRO A 320 -14.20 17.89 -8.42
CA PRO A 320 -13.70 17.02 -9.49
C PRO A 320 -12.62 16.06 -8.98
N GLY A 321 -12.63 14.80 -9.44
CA GLY A 321 -11.59 13.79 -9.12
C GLY A 321 -10.28 14.05 -9.87
N SER A 322 -9.71 15.24 -9.74
CA SER A 322 -8.49 15.69 -10.42
C SER A 322 -7.34 15.96 -9.43
N SER A 323 -6.10 15.95 -9.91
CA SER A 323 -4.92 16.24 -9.08
C SER A 323 -5.02 17.63 -8.41
N ALA A 324 -5.43 18.66 -9.17
CA ALA A 324 -5.59 20.02 -8.65
C ALA A 324 -6.66 20.11 -7.55
N ALA A 325 -7.80 19.42 -7.71
CA ALA A 325 -8.82 19.42 -6.67
C ALA A 325 -8.38 18.59 -5.45
N ALA A 326 -7.65 17.51 -5.64
CA ALA A 326 -7.10 16.68 -4.57
C ALA A 326 -6.16 17.47 -3.66
N THR A 327 -5.19 18.20 -4.22
CA THR A 327 -4.26 19.04 -3.45
C THR A 327 -4.99 20.19 -2.75
N ALA A 328 -5.95 20.82 -3.41
CA ALA A 328 -6.76 21.91 -2.82
C ALA A 328 -7.63 21.40 -1.64
N VAL A 329 -8.27 20.25 -1.78
CA VAL A 329 -9.06 19.64 -0.69
C VAL A 329 -8.16 19.20 0.45
N THR A 330 -7.00 18.62 0.19
CA THR A 330 -6.02 18.25 1.23
C THR A 330 -5.58 19.48 2.02
N LEU A 331 -5.22 20.56 1.34
CA LEU A 331 -4.83 21.83 1.97
C LEU A 331 -5.98 22.41 2.84
N ALA A 332 -7.18 22.45 2.31
CA ALA A 332 -8.37 22.94 3.02
C ALA A 332 -8.67 22.08 4.26
N THR A 333 -8.57 20.77 4.13
CA THR A 333 -8.82 19.81 5.22
C THR A 333 -7.84 20.03 6.37
N VAL A 334 -6.53 20.05 6.11
CA VAL A 334 -5.53 20.19 7.19
C VAL A 334 -5.61 21.59 7.85
N LYS A 335 -5.92 22.62 7.06
CA LYS A 335 -6.19 23.97 7.59
C LYS A 335 -7.39 23.98 8.55
N SER A 336 -8.48 23.30 8.18
CA SER A 336 -9.69 23.20 9.03
C SER A 336 -9.44 22.46 10.33
N LEU A 337 -8.42 21.61 10.37
CA LEU A 337 -7.97 20.85 11.54
C LEU A 337 -6.93 21.60 12.39
N GLY A 338 -6.63 22.86 12.05
CA GLY A 338 -5.75 23.73 12.82
C GLY A 338 -4.27 23.62 12.52
N VAL A 339 -3.88 22.90 11.44
CA VAL A 339 -2.49 22.90 10.98
C VAL A 339 -2.19 24.24 10.32
N ASP A 340 -1.08 24.87 10.69
CA ASP A 340 -0.60 26.07 10.01
C ASP A 340 -0.21 25.75 8.57
N VAL A 341 -0.84 26.40 7.61
CA VAL A 341 -0.59 26.19 6.17
C VAL A 341 0.26 27.31 5.54
N THR A 342 0.86 28.18 6.34
CA THR A 342 1.70 29.28 5.85
C THR A 342 2.90 28.71 5.10
N GLY A 343 3.07 29.09 3.83
CA GLY A 343 4.16 28.59 2.97
C GLY A 343 4.01 27.12 2.53
N LEU A 344 2.92 26.44 2.86
CA LEU A 344 2.63 25.07 2.39
C LEU A 344 2.24 25.09 0.92
N THR A 345 2.93 24.32 0.09
CA THR A 345 2.62 24.12 -1.32
C THR A 345 2.51 22.63 -1.61
N LEU A 346 1.39 22.23 -2.20
CA LEU A 346 1.12 20.85 -2.61
C LEU A 346 1.01 20.79 -4.14
N ALA A 347 2.00 20.21 -4.80
CA ALA A 347 2.03 20.00 -6.24
C ALA A 347 1.45 18.64 -6.65
N ASP A 348 1.50 17.67 -5.73
CA ASP A 348 0.90 16.34 -5.85
C ASP A 348 0.39 15.85 -4.48
N SER A 349 -0.01 14.59 -4.39
CA SER A 349 -0.50 13.97 -3.16
C SER A 349 0.40 12.84 -2.65
N SER A 350 1.41 12.46 -3.42
CA SER A 350 2.37 11.38 -3.13
C SER A 350 3.68 11.88 -2.53
N GLY A 351 4.06 13.13 -2.83
CA GLY A 351 5.34 13.73 -2.47
C GLY A 351 6.46 13.42 -3.47
N LEU A 352 6.12 12.97 -4.67
CA LEU A 352 7.08 12.71 -5.74
C LEU A 352 7.54 14.03 -6.39
N ALA A 353 6.63 15.00 -6.57
CA ALA A 353 6.94 16.29 -7.17
C ALA A 353 7.89 17.11 -6.29
N MET A 354 9.01 17.58 -6.88
CA MET A 354 9.98 18.44 -6.20
C MET A 354 9.41 19.83 -5.86
N ALA A 355 8.31 20.23 -6.50
CA ALA A 355 7.62 21.50 -6.25
C ALA A 355 6.83 21.52 -4.93
N ASN A 356 6.64 20.38 -4.27
CA ASN A 356 6.04 20.33 -2.93
C ASN A 356 6.93 21.06 -1.92
N GLN A 357 6.32 21.89 -1.06
CA GLN A 357 7.02 22.61 0.01
C GLN A 357 6.25 22.46 1.32
N VAL A 358 6.86 21.83 2.32
CA VAL A 358 6.30 21.60 3.66
C VAL A 358 7.38 21.80 4.69
N SER A 359 7.06 22.38 5.83
CA SER A 359 8.00 22.55 6.94
C SER A 359 7.98 21.39 7.93
N ALA A 360 9.07 21.19 8.67
CA ALA A 360 9.13 20.21 9.76
C ALA A 360 8.08 20.51 10.85
N ALA A 361 7.82 21.78 11.11
CA ALA A 361 6.79 22.21 12.08
C ALA A 361 5.38 21.77 11.64
N GLN A 362 5.05 21.89 10.35
CA GLN A 362 3.75 21.44 9.82
C GLN A 362 3.58 19.92 9.93
N PHE A 363 4.63 19.16 9.66
CA PHE A 363 4.60 17.71 9.89
C PHE A 363 4.46 17.35 11.36
N ALA A 364 5.18 18.02 12.26
CA ALA A 364 5.05 17.76 13.69
C ALA A 364 3.64 18.09 14.21
N GLN A 365 3.02 19.18 13.78
CA GLN A 365 1.63 19.50 14.08
C GLN A 365 0.67 18.43 13.56
N LEU A 366 0.87 17.98 12.29
CA LEU A 366 0.02 16.96 11.67
C LEU A 366 0.15 15.60 12.38
N VAL A 367 1.37 15.16 12.70
CA VAL A 367 1.58 13.91 13.44
C VAL A 367 0.97 14.01 14.84
N LYS A 368 1.12 15.15 15.52
CA LYS A 368 0.44 15.37 16.82
C LYS A 368 -1.07 15.24 16.68
N LEU A 369 -1.67 15.84 15.67
CA LEU A 369 -3.10 15.70 15.36
C LEU A 369 -3.51 14.23 15.16
N ILE A 370 -2.71 13.45 14.43
CA ILE A 370 -2.97 12.02 14.20
C ILE A 370 -2.94 11.24 15.53
N VAL A 371 -1.92 11.47 16.38
CA VAL A 371 -1.72 10.61 17.58
C VAL A 371 -2.52 11.05 18.79
N THR A 372 -2.88 12.33 18.91
CA THR A 372 -3.57 12.87 20.10
C THR A 372 -4.91 13.57 19.80
N GLY A 373 -5.29 13.74 18.53
CA GLY A 373 -6.55 14.38 18.17
C GLY A 373 -7.77 13.52 18.51
N ASP A 374 -8.93 14.15 18.61
CA ASP A 374 -10.19 13.51 19.01
C ASP A 374 -10.93 12.83 17.84
N ASP A 375 -10.53 13.09 16.59
CA ASP A 375 -11.16 12.50 15.41
C ASP A 375 -10.75 11.03 15.25
N ALA A 376 -11.69 10.12 15.56
CA ALA A 376 -11.46 8.68 15.52
C ALA A 376 -11.06 8.17 14.12
N ASN A 377 -11.57 8.78 13.04
CA ASN A 377 -11.20 8.41 11.68
C ASN A 377 -9.73 8.75 11.41
N ILE A 378 -9.29 9.96 11.77
CA ILE A 378 -7.91 10.40 11.54
C ILE A 378 -6.93 9.55 12.35
N ARG A 379 -7.29 9.16 13.56
CA ARG A 379 -6.45 8.29 14.42
C ARG A 379 -6.14 6.92 13.79
N ARG A 380 -6.98 6.43 12.86
CA ARG A 380 -6.70 5.19 12.14
C ARG A 380 -5.42 5.27 11.27
N ALA A 381 -4.91 6.46 10.99
CA ALA A 381 -3.61 6.62 10.34
C ALA A 381 -2.44 6.08 11.19
N ILE A 382 -2.60 5.96 12.52
CA ILE A 382 -1.57 5.40 13.43
C ILE A 382 -1.15 4.00 12.99
N ASP A 383 -2.10 3.18 12.55
CA ASP A 383 -1.87 1.79 12.11
C ASP A 383 -0.97 1.71 10.86
N GLY A 384 -0.87 2.81 10.11
CA GLY A 384 -0.08 2.90 8.88
C GLY A 384 1.38 3.32 9.08
N PHE A 385 1.78 3.78 10.26
CA PHE A 385 3.18 4.16 10.46
C PHE A 385 4.10 2.93 10.46
N PRO A 386 5.12 2.87 9.58
CA PRO A 386 6.19 1.89 9.70
C PRO A 386 6.82 1.90 11.08
N VAL A 387 7.19 0.71 11.57
CA VAL A 387 7.84 0.51 12.87
C VAL A 387 9.29 0.15 12.66
N ALA A 388 10.20 0.87 13.29
CA ALA A 388 11.64 0.67 13.22
C ALA A 388 12.03 -0.79 13.51
N GLY A 389 12.76 -1.41 12.58
CA GLY A 389 13.22 -2.79 12.66
C GLY A 389 12.13 -3.86 12.54
N LEU A 390 10.86 -3.50 12.25
CA LEU A 390 9.76 -4.48 12.27
C LEU A 390 8.84 -4.44 11.04
N SER A 391 8.53 -3.26 10.48
CA SER A 391 7.54 -3.21 9.41
C SER A 391 7.75 -2.08 8.42
N GLY A 392 7.19 -2.27 7.21
CA GLY A 392 7.14 -1.28 6.15
C GLY A 392 8.52 -0.77 5.75
N THR A 393 8.62 0.49 5.40
CA THR A 393 9.88 1.10 4.94
C THR A 393 10.93 1.28 6.05
N LEU A 394 10.64 0.88 7.29
CA LEU A 394 11.58 0.86 8.41
C LEU A 394 12.00 -0.57 8.83
N GLU A 395 11.50 -1.62 8.17
CA GLU A 395 11.72 -3.02 8.54
C GLU A 395 13.22 -3.37 8.64
N SER A 396 14.04 -2.92 7.70
CA SER A 396 15.48 -3.20 7.62
C SER A 396 16.35 -2.05 8.11
N ARG A 397 15.82 -1.20 9.00
CA ARG A 397 16.54 -0.06 9.59
C ARG A 397 16.62 -0.21 11.13
N TYR A 398 17.42 0.58 11.79
CA TYR A 398 17.63 0.56 13.25
C TYR A 398 18.33 -0.71 13.78
N ASP A 399 19.24 -1.25 12.99
CA ASP A 399 20.04 -2.46 13.26
C ASP A 399 21.48 -2.16 13.70
N THR A 400 21.87 -0.88 13.82
CA THR A 400 23.20 -0.46 14.29
C THR A 400 23.18 -0.08 15.78
N ALA A 401 24.35 -0.04 16.43
CA ALA A 401 24.45 0.34 17.84
C ALA A 401 23.90 1.74 18.12
N GLU A 402 24.08 2.68 17.19
CA GLU A 402 23.65 4.08 17.30
C GLU A 402 22.14 4.23 17.18
N THR A 403 21.46 3.29 16.53
CA THR A 403 20.03 3.36 16.24
C THR A 403 19.19 2.33 16.99
N ALA A 404 19.81 1.31 17.61
CA ALA A 404 19.14 0.19 18.26
C ALA A 404 18.11 0.61 19.33
N ALA A 405 18.32 1.74 20.03
CA ALA A 405 17.38 2.27 21.01
C ALA A 405 16.01 2.61 20.39
N GLY A 406 15.94 2.88 19.09
CA GLY A 406 14.71 3.16 18.36
C GLY A 406 13.97 1.92 17.85
N SER A 407 14.62 0.75 17.83
CA SER A 407 14.06 -0.49 17.28
C SER A 407 12.78 -0.89 18.06
N GLY A 408 11.71 -1.18 17.34
CA GLY A 408 10.40 -1.49 17.91
C GLY A 408 9.63 -0.30 18.52
N LEU A 409 10.30 0.85 18.75
CA LEU A 409 9.71 2.02 19.42
C LEU A 409 9.40 3.16 18.48
N VAL A 410 10.30 3.52 17.58
CA VAL A 410 10.09 4.58 16.60
C VAL A 410 9.03 4.15 15.58
N ARG A 411 7.99 4.96 15.42
CA ARG A 411 6.96 4.80 14.41
C ARG A 411 6.98 6.03 13.52
N ALA A 412 7.37 5.88 12.25
CA ALA A 412 7.57 7.03 11.39
C ALA A 412 7.34 6.74 9.91
N LYS A 413 6.77 7.73 9.22
CA LYS A 413 6.75 7.76 7.77
C LYS A 413 8.09 8.23 7.25
N THR A 414 8.63 7.49 6.30
CA THR A 414 9.87 7.81 5.57
C THR A 414 9.57 8.60 4.31
N GLY A 415 10.51 9.44 3.90
CA GLY A 415 10.51 10.05 2.57
C GLY A 415 11.90 9.98 1.94
N THR A 416 11.95 9.73 0.64
CA THR A 416 13.20 9.63 -0.11
C THR A 416 12.99 10.13 -1.54
N LEU A 417 13.82 11.08 -1.95
CA LEU A 417 14.09 11.44 -3.35
C LEU A 417 15.61 11.52 -3.52
N ASN A 418 16.09 11.78 -4.72
CA ASN A 418 17.54 11.73 -5.01
C ASN A 418 18.41 12.46 -4.00
N VAL A 419 18.02 13.67 -3.58
CA VAL A 419 18.77 14.54 -2.67
C VAL A 419 17.99 14.90 -1.40
N VAL A 420 16.88 14.18 -1.14
CA VAL A 420 15.96 14.43 -0.03
C VAL A 420 15.76 13.18 0.80
N LYS A 421 15.87 13.32 2.12
CA LYS A 421 15.50 12.28 3.09
C LYS A 421 14.68 12.89 4.22
N THR A 422 13.54 12.28 4.53
CA THR A 422 12.66 12.79 5.58
C THR A 422 12.14 11.66 6.47
N LEU A 423 11.87 11.99 7.73
CA LEU A 423 11.36 11.06 8.73
C LEU A 423 10.46 11.82 9.69
N SER A 424 9.17 11.52 9.69
CA SER A 424 8.19 12.18 10.59
C SER A 424 7.35 11.14 11.28
N GLY A 425 7.21 11.26 12.59
CA GLY A 425 6.53 10.25 13.39
C GLY A 425 6.49 10.55 14.87
N PHE A 426 6.42 9.50 15.65
CA PHE A 426 6.32 9.58 17.10
C PHE A 426 7.06 8.43 17.77
N VAL A 427 7.38 8.61 19.04
CA VAL A 427 8.12 7.64 19.85
C VAL A 427 7.82 7.87 21.33
N LEU A 428 7.84 6.79 22.10
CA LEU A 428 7.92 6.89 23.57
C LEU A 428 9.39 7.03 23.98
N ASP A 429 9.68 8.04 24.80
CA ASP A 429 11.00 8.17 25.40
C ASP A 429 11.22 7.13 26.54
N ALA A 430 12.41 7.11 27.12
CA ALA A 430 12.77 6.17 28.18
C ALA A 430 11.90 6.30 29.44
N ASP A 431 11.28 7.46 29.68
CA ASP A 431 10.38 7.70 30.80
C ASP A 431 8.92 7.34 30.50
N GLY A 432 8.60 7.06 29.23
CA GLY A 432 7.25 6.77 28.74
C GLY A 432 6.49 8.01 28.28
N ARG A 433 7.19 9.14 28.05
CA ARG A 433 6.60 10.34 27.46
C ARG A 433 6.44 10.16 25.97
N LEU A 434 5.27 10.50 25.43
CA LEU A 434 5.05 10.46 23.99
C LEU A 434 5.59 11.74 23.35
N LEU A 435 6.55 11.56 22.45
CA LEU A 435 7.16 12.61 21.66
C LEU A 435 6.75 12.49 20.19
N VAL A 436 6.47 13.61 19.57
CA VAL A 436 6.24 13.73 18.13
C VAL A 436 7.43 14.42 17.50
N PHE A 437 7.87 13.96 16.34
CA PHE A 437 9.01 14.54 15.66
C PHE A 437 8.84 14.62 14.15
N SER A 438 9.55 15.56 13.54
CA SER A 438 9.80 15.60 12.10
C SER A 438 11.23 16.05 11.86
N PHE A 439 11.98 15.26 11.09
CA PHE A 439 13.33 15.57 10.66
C PHE A 439 13.41 15.52 9.14
N MET A 440 13.97 16.56 8.52
CA MET A 440 14.01 16.69 7.07
C MET A 440 15.42 17.07 6.62
N GLY A 441 15.99 16.26 5.75
CA GLY A 441 17.25 16.50 5.06
C GLY A 441 17.01 16.83 3.59
N ASN A 442 17.54 17.94 3.11
CA ASN A 442 17.35 18.40 1.75
C ASN A 442 18.68 18.85 1.13
N ASN A 443 18.78 18.79 -0.20
CA ASN A 443 19.93 19.25 -0.99
C ASN A 443 21.25 18.54 -0.63
N PHE A 444 21.20 17.26 -0.33
CA PHE A 444 22.38 16.48 0.02
C PHE A 444 23.26 16.20 -1.21
N SER A 445 24.47 16.72 -1.23
CA SER A 445 25.42 16.59 -2.33
C SER A 445 25.89 15.14 -2.58
N GLY A 446 25.85 14.29 -1.55
CA GLY A 446 26.15 12.86 -1.66
C GLY A 446 24.91 11.99 -1.87
N GLY A 447 23.75 12.59 -2.17
CA GLY A 447 22.48 11.90 -2.29
C GLY A 447 21.78 11.66 -0.94
N SER A 448 20.55 11.23 -1.00
CA SER A 448 19.68 11.04 0.19
C SER A 448 20.21 10.01 1.19
N ALA A 449 21.04 9.07 0.76
CA ALA A 449 21.62 8.03 1.61
C ALA A 449 22.52 8.63 2.72
N VAL A 450 23.15 9.78 2.48
CA VAL A 450 24.00 10.48 3.48
C VAL A 450 23.17 10.99 4.66
N ALA A 451 21.94 11.44 4.40
CA ALA A 451 21.06 11.97 5.44
C ALA A 451 20.39 10.86 6.29
N GLN A 452 20.22 9.66 5.76
CA GLN A 452 19.44 8.59 6.42
C GLN A 452 19.95 8.26 7.82
N PRO A 453 21.25 7.96 8.05
CA PRO A 453 21.74 7.60 9.38
C PRO A 453 21.56 8.74 10.39
N LEU A 454 21.65 10.00 9.94
CA LEU A 454 21.46 11.16 10.80
C LEU A 454 20.01 11.23 11.32
N LEU A 455 19.03 11.03 10.43
CA LEU A 455 17.61 11.07 10.82
C LEU A 455 17.23 9.86 11.69
N ASP A 456 17.77 8.68 11.41
CA ASP A 456 17.54 7.47 12.23
C ASP A 456 18.12 7.61 13.62
N GLN A 457 19.37 8.10 13.72
CA GLN A 457 20.03 8.33 14.99
C GLN A 457 19.32 9.42 15.81
N ALA A 458 18.83 10.49 15.16
CA ALA A 458 18.04 11.52 15.84
C ALA A 458 16.77 10.95 16.45
N ALA A 459 16.03 10.13 15.70
CA ALA A 459 14.81 9.49 16.20
C ALA A 459 15.09 8.43 17.27
N ALA A 460 16.19 7.65 17.15
CA ALA A 460 16.63 6.70 18.16
C ALA A 460 17.06 7.40 19.47
N THR A 461 17.70 8.58 19.34
CA THR A 461 18.05 9.42 20.49
C THR A 461 16.82 9.81 21.29
N LEU A 462 15.69 10.13 20.63
CA LEU A 462 14.43 10.40 21.34
C LEU A 462 13.93 9.19 22.13
N ALA A 463 14.02 7.98 21.55
CA ALA A 463 13.62 6.74 22.23
C ALA A 463 14.45 6.45 23.48
N GLY A 464 15.75 6.72 23.43
CA GLY A 464 16.69 6.50 24.54
C GLY A 464 16.74 7.64 25.56
N CYS A 465 16.06 8.74 25.30
CA CYS A 465 16.15 9.94 26.13
C CYS A 465 15.36 9.80 27.43
N GLY A 466 16.05 9.78 28.59
CA GLY A 466 15.50 10.14 29.89
C GLY A 466 15.97 11.56 30.27
N CYS A 467 15.77 12.51 29.42
CA CYS A 467 16.40 13.82 29.39
C CYS A 467 15.78 14.79 30.43
N ARG A 468 15.97 14.51 31.71
CA ARG A 468 15.48 15.34 32.82
C ARG A 468 16.48 16.43 33.19
#